data_8f147de7165ee3859d1ff2cd0c573bc7
#
_entry.id   8f147de7165ee3859d1ff2cd0c573bc7
#
_cell.length_a   1.000
_cell.length_b   1.000
_cell.length_c   1.000
_cell.angle_alpha   90.00
_cell.angle_beta   90.00
_cell.angle_gamma   90.00
#
_symmetry.space_group_name_H-M   'P 1'
#
loop_
_entity.id
_entity.type
_entity.pdbx_description
1 polymer ?
#
loop_
_entity_poly.entity_id
_entity_poly.type
_entity_poly.pdbx_seq_one_letter_code
_entity_poly.pdbx_strand_id
1 'polypeptide(L)'
;AGMMAGCGSSSDSSSSDSKGSSKSGDKVELTLGIWDENQRDAMQKMIDAYEAENDNVSISIQLTPYKGGEYWTKLEASAGGGTAPDVFWLNVLHLDSYVEGGILDDMTDAIASSDIKDNFSDTLVNNYVRDGKNYAVPKDFDTNALWYNKDLFDQAGVEYPTDDMTYDDLVALATELKDKLPDGVYPFACPVDFQTWYYQT
;
A
#
# COMPACT_ATOMS: atom_id res chain seq x y z
N ALA A 1 51.33 -17.39 -20.22
CA ALA A 1 52.55 -16.78 -20.71
C ALA A 1 52.23 -15.48 -21.45
N GLY A 2 52.86 -14.40 -21.04
CA GLY A 2 52.98 -13.20 -21.86
C GLY A 2 52.44 -11.93 -21.20
N MET A 3 53.28 -11.31 -20.39
CA MET A 3 53.35 -9.91 -19.96
C MET A 3 53.46 -8.94 -21.15
N MET A 4 53.02 -7.69 -20.94
CA MET A 4 53.94 -6.53 -20.98
C MET A 4 53.21 -5.23 -20.64
N ALA A 5 53.88 -4.50 -19.76
CA ALA A 5 53.62 -3.17 -19.28
C ALA A 5 54.09 -2.09 -20.30
N GLY A 6 53.58 -0.85 -20.13
CA GLY A 6 54.08 0.33 -20.81
C GLY A 6 53.59 1.61 -20.13
N CYS A 7 54.45 2.18 -19.28
CA CYS A 7 54.36 3.54 -18.75
C CYS A 7 54.77 4.56 -19.78
N GLY A 8 54.16 5.75 -19.77
CA GLY A 8 54.65 6.92 -20.51
C GLY A 8 53.99 8.21 -19.94
N SER A 9 54.74 8.90 -19.10
CA SER A 9 54.44 10.25 -18.61
C SER A 9 54.78 11.29 -19.70
N SER A 10 53.98 12.34 -19.83
CA SER A 10 54.47 13.71 -20.07
C SER A 10 53.36 14.73 -19.78
N SER A 11 53.67 15.63 -18.92
CA SER A 11 53.00 16.85 -18.53
C SER A 11 52.94 17.85 -19.70
N ASP A 12 51.77 18.48 -19.88
CA ASP A 12 51.81 19.91 -20.28
C ASP A 12 50.53 20.61 -19.78
N SER A 13 50.76 21.74 -19.17
CA SER A 13 49.78 22.64 -18.55
C SER A 13 49.28 23.63 -19.58
N SER A 14 47.98 23.77 -19.74
CA SER A 14 47.36 25.02 -20.22
C SER A 14 45.97 25.20 -19.60
N SER A 15 45.88 26.29 -18.86
CA SER A 15 44.68 26.89 -18.30
C SER A 15 43.70 27.29 -19.39
N SER A 16 42.41 26.85 -19.27
CA SER A 16 41.30 27.52 -19.92
C SER A 16 40.04 27.33 -19.13
N ASP A 17 39.36 28.43 -18.94
CA ASP A 17 38.08 28.75 -18.26
C ASP A 17 37.11 27.59 -18.11
N SER A 18 36.79 27.26 -16.86
CA SER A 18 35.67 26.41 -16.49
C SER A 18 34.37 27.21 -16.58
N LYS A 19 33.66 27.15 -17.68
CA LYS A 19 32.21 27.31 -17.72
C LYS A 19 31.64 26.20 -16.86
N GLY A 20 30.88 26.62 -15.83
CA GLY A 20 30.16 25.73 -14.93
C GLY A 20 29.27 24.78 -15.74
N SER A 21 29.68 23.55 -15.83
CA SER A 21 28.85 22.43 -16.21
C SER A 21 27.98 22.13 -14.94
N SER A 22 26.71 22.52 -14.98
CA SER A 22 25.72 21.93 -14.09
C SER A 22 25.82 20.42 -14.26
N LYS A 23 26.29 19.71 -13.23
CA LYS A 23 26.16 18.25 -13.16
C LYS A 23 24.66 17.95 -13.25
N SER A 24 24.19 17.49 -14.39
CA SER A 24 22.97 16.70 -14.48
C SER A 24 23.20 15.53 -13.52
N GLY A 25 22.52 15.53 -12.38
CA GLY A 25 22.52 14.37 -11.48
C GLY A 25 22.04 13.16 -12.28
N ASP A 26 22.64 12.00 -12.05
CA ASP A 26 22.20 10.76 -12.67
C ASP A 26 20.70 10.59 -12.40
N LYS A 27 19.93 10.24 -13.45
CA LYS A 27 18.50 10.03 -13.35
C LYS A 27 18.24 8.81 -12.45
N VAL A 28 17.41 8.99 -11.43
CA VAL A 28 17.01 7.93 -10.51
C VAL A 28 15.76 7.25 -11.08
N GLU A 29 15.83 5.96 -11.34
CA GLU A 29 14.69 5.16 -11.79
C GLU A 29 14.18 4.34 -10.61
N LEU A 30 12.89 4.51 -10.28
CA LEU A 30 12.21 3.83 -9.19
C LEU A 30 11.02 3.01 -9.71
N THR A 31 10.67 1.99 -8.96
CA THR A 31 9.53 1.11 -9.25
C THR A 31 8.51 1.14 -8.11
N LEU A 32 7.22 1.26 -8.44
CA LEU A 32 6.10 1.24 -7.49
C LEU A 32 5.25 -0.01 -7.70
N GLY A 33 5.27 -0.93 -6.74
CA GLY A 33 4.45 -2.13 -6.72
C GLY A 33 3.03 -1.86 -6.22
N ILE A 34 2.01 -2.16 -7.01
CA ILE A 34 0.59 -2.01 -6.65
C ILE A 34 -0.21 -3.27 -7.01
N TRP A 35 -1.37 -3.47 -6.36
CA TRP A 35 -2.23 -4.64 -6.63
C TRP A 35 -3.57 -4.31 -7.28
N ASP A 36 -4.04 -3.06 -7.23
CA ASP A 36 -5.37 -2.66 -7.72
C ASP A 36 -5.27 -1.91 -9.03
N GLU A 37 -5.75 -2.56 -10.09
CA GLU A 37 -5.78 -1.98 -11.44
C GLU A 37 -6.67 -0.73 -11.51
N ASN A 38 -7.74 -0.67 -10.71
CA ASN A 38 -8.66 0.47 -10.71
C ASN A 38 -7.99 1.76 -10.17
N GLN A 39 -6.95 1.62 -9.35
CA GLN A 39 -6.21 2.75 -8.79
C GLN A 39 -4.99 3.15 -9.64
N ARG A 40 -4.66 2.37 -10.67
CA ARG A 40 -3.48 2.60 -11.51
C ARG A 40 -3.42 4.00 -12.09
N ASP A 41 -4.53 4.45 -12.69
CA ASP A 41 -4.57 5.77 -13.34
C ASP A 41 -4.45 6.93 -12.34
N ALA A 42 -4.97 6.75 -11.13
CA ALA A 42 -4.80 7.71 -10.05
C ALA A 42 -3.34 7.78 -9.58
N MET A 43 -2.70 6.62 -9.40
CA MET A 43 -1.28 6.53 -9.04
C MET A 43 -0.40 7.14 -10.13
N GLN A 44 -0.71 6.89 -11.43
CA GLN A 44 0.06 7.48 -12.52
C GLN A 44 0.00 9.01 -12.49
N LYS A 45 -1.18 9.61 -12.25
CA LYS A 45 -1.31 11.06 -12.11
C LYS A 45 -0.50 11.64 -10.94
N MET A 46 -0.41 10.91 -9.83
CA MET A 46 0.42 11.31 -8.68
C MET A 46 1.91 11.24 -9.04
N ILE A 47 2.33 10.19 -9.77
CA ILE A 47 3.69 10.04 -10.28
C ILE A 47 4.03 11.18 -11.24
N ASP A 48 3.16 11.46 -12.22
CA ASP A 48 3.38 12.52 -13.19
C ASP A 48 3.54 13.90 -12.51
N ALA A 49 2.75 14.16 -11.46
CA ALA A 49 2.87 15.39 -10.67
C ALA A 49 4.19 15.46 -9.90
N TYR A 50 4.63 14.35 -9.31
CA TYR A 50 5.90 14.28 -8.59
C TYR A 50 7.11 14.43 -9.53
N GLU A 51 7.10 13.78 -10.68
CA GLU A 51 8.15 13.86 -11.69
C GLU A 51 8.24 15.28 -12.31
N ALA A 52 7.12 15.99 -12.40
CA ALA A 52 7.10 17.38 -12.86
C ALA A 52 7.86 18.34 -11.92
N GLU A 53 7.94 18.02 -10.64
CA GLU A 53 8.69 18.78 -9.64
C GLU A 53 10.10 18.21 -9.40
N ASN A 54 10.36 16.97 -9.85
CA ASN A 54 11.60 16.23 -9.63
C ASN A 54 12.10 15.61 -10.94
N ASP A 55 12.63 16.42 -11.83
CA ASP A 55 13.02 16.05 -13.21
C ASP A 55 14.14 15.00 -13.30
N ASN A 56 14.84 14.77 -12.19
CA ASN A 56 15.86 13.74 -12.05
C ASN A 56 15.33 12.37 -11.58
N VAL A 57 14.02 12.23 -11.33
CA VAL A 57 13.39 10.98 -10.90
C VAL A 57 12.45 10.47 -11.98
N SER A 58 12.36 9.15 -12.11
CA SER A 58 11.38 8.46 -12.96
C SER A 58 10.80 7.28 -12.20
N ILE A 59 9.49 7.16 -12.14
CA ILE A 59 8.81 6.11 -11.38
C ILE A 59 7.94 5.28 -12.33
N SER A 60 8.13 3.97 -12.33
CA SER A 60 7.32 3.03 -13.12
C SER A 60 6.42 2.16 -12.23
N ILE A 61 5.17 1.98 -12.63
CA ILE A 61 4.22 1.13 -11.91
C ILE A 61 4.40 -0.33 -12.29
N GLN A 62 4.58 -1.19 -11.29
CA GLN A 62 4.52 -2.64 -11.40
C GLN A 62 3.18 -3.14 -10.83
N LEU A 63 2.23 -3.39 -11.71
CA LEU A 63 0.92 -3.94 -11.31
C LEU A 63 0.99 -5.46 -11.20
N THR A 64 0.65 -5.98 -10.03
CA THR A 64 0.40 -7.41 -9.82
C THR A 64 -0.97 -7.56 -9.17
N PRO A 65 -1.98 -8.11 -9.85
CA PRO A 65 -3.32 -8.23 -9.30
C PRO A 65 -3.35 -9.01 -7.97
N TYR A 66 -4.22 -8.58 -7.07
CA TYR A 66 -4.39 -9.20 -5.75
C TYR A 66 -5.01 -10.61 -5.81
N LYS A 67 -5.63 -10.97 -6.92
CA LYS A 67 -6.41 -12.19 -7.10
C LYS A 67 -5.65 -13.44 -6.64
N GLY A 68 -6.28 -14.20 -5.71
CA GLY A 68 -5.68 -15.45 -5.22
C GLY A 68 -4.40 -15.31 -4.41
N GLY A 69 -4.04 -14.12 -3.97
CA GLY A 69 -2.79 -13.88 -3.22
C GLY A 69 -1.55 -13.76 -4.10
N GLU A 70 -1.70 -13.67 -5.41
CA GLU A 70 -0.57 -13.57 -6.36
C GLU A 70 0.36 -12.39 -6.03
N TYR A 71 -0.20 -11.27 -5.59
CA TYR A 71 0.60 -10.10 -5.23
C TYR A 71 1.64 -10.44 -4.14
N TRP A 72 1.19 -11.07 -3.05
CA TRP A 72 2.06 -11.44 -1.93
C TRP A 72 3.11 -12.46 -2.34
N THR A 73 2.69 -13.52 -3.02
CA THR A 73 3.60 -14.57 -3.50
C THR A 73 4.69 -13.99 -4.40
N LYS A 74 4.33 -13.09 -5.30
CA LYS A 74 5.29 -12.47 -6.22
C LYS A 74 6.20 -11.47 -5.50
N LEU A 75 5.65 -10.68 -4.57
CA LEU A 75 6.42 -9.71 -3.80
C LEU A 75 7.46 -10.42 -2.91
N GLU A 76 7.05 -11.48 -2.20
CA GLU A 76 7.96 -12.29 -1.38
C GLU A 76 9.06 -12.97 -2.21
N ALA A 77 8.70 -13.54 -3.36
CA ALA A 77 9.69 -14.14 -4.25
C ALA A 77 10.69 -13.10 -4.79
N SER A 78 10.21 -11.91 -5.16
CA SER A 78 11.07 -10.83 -5.66
C SER A 78 11.97 -10.24 -4.56
N ALA A 79 11.46 -10.11 -3.33
CA ALA A 79 12.24 -9.68 -2.18
C ALA A 79 13.36 -10.66 -1.85
N GLY A 80 13.07 -11.97 -1.83
CA GLY A 80 14.07 -13.02 -1.66
C GLY A 80 15.13 -13.06 -2.77
N GLY A 81 14.77 -12.63 -3.98
CA GLY A 81 15.66 -12.53 -5.15
C GLY A 81 16.39 -11.19 -5.30
N GLY A 82 16.16 -10.22 -4.43
CA GLY A 82 16.74 -8.87 -4.52
C GLY A 82 16.21 -8.04 -5.71
N THR A 83 14.98 -8.32 -6.13
CA THR A 83 14.30 -7.67 -7.27
C THR A 83 12.92 -7.11 -6.90
N ALA A 84 12.69 -6.89 -5.61
CA ALA A 84 11.46 -6.24 -5.15
C ALA A 84 11.34 -4.83 -5.71
N PRO A 85 10.12 -4.30 -5.90
CA PRO A 85 9.94 -2.89 -6.21
C PRO A 85 10.57 -2.00 -5.13
N ASP A 86 11.07 -0.82 -5.52
CA ASP A 86 11.68 0.14 -4.57
C ASP A 86 10.66 0.66 -3.56
N VAL A 87 9.42 0.86 -4.00
CA VAL A 87 8.26 1.20 -3.16
C VAL A 87 7.12 0.25 -3.50
N PHE A 88 6.38 -0.22 -2.51
CA PHE A 88 5.26 -1.12 -2.75
C PHE A 88 4.17 -0.98 -1.71
N TRP A 89 2.97 -1.33 -2.10
CA TRP A 89 1.83 -1.37 -1.20
C TRP A 89 1.93 -2.56 -0.26
N LEU A 90 1.69 -2.31 1.02
CA LEU A 90 1.74 -3.32 2.07
C LEU A 90 0.49 -3.22 2.94
N ASN A 91 -0.17 -4.36 3.15
CA ASN A 91 -1.21 -4.48 4.17
C ASN A 91 -0.56 -4.72 5.55
N VAL A 92 -1.09 -4.10 6.59
CA VAL A 92 -0.56 -4.21 7.96
C VAL A 92 -0.45 -5.66 8.45
N LEU A 93 -1.27 -6.57 7.93
CA LEU A 93 -1.23 -8.00 8.25
C LEU A 93 0.07 -8.71 7.84
N HIS A 94 0.77 -8.16 6.87
CA HIS A 94 2.04 -8.68 6.37
C HIS A 94 3.25 -7.96 6.96
N LEU A 95 3.03 -6.88 7.74
CA LEU A 95 4.11 -6.02 8.22
C LEU A 95 5.18 -6.79 9.00
N ASP A 96 4.76 -7.62 9.95
CA ASP A 96 5.69 -8.31 10.86
C ASP A 96 6.66 -9.22 10.10
N SER A 97 6.15 -10.01 9.17
CA SER A 97 7.00 -10.91 8.36
C SER A 97 7.99 -10.15 7.47
N TYR A 98 7.62 -8.96 6.98
CA TYR A 98 8.51 -8.14 6.14
C TYR A 98 9.56 -7.40 6.98
N VAL A 99 9.22 -6.98 8.20
CA VAL A 99 10.17 -6.40 9.15
C VAL A 99 11.18 -7.45 9.62
N GLU A 100 10.71 -8.63 10.05
CA GLU A 100 11.55 -9.75 10.46
C GLU A 100 12.46 -10.25 9.34
N GLY A 101 11.95 -10.24 8.11
CA GLY A 101 12.71 -10.58 6.90
C GLY A 101 13.72 -9.53 6.46
N GLY A 102 13.75 -8.35 7.10
CA GLY A 102 14.67 -7.25 6.72
C GLY A 102 14.39 -6.69 5.31
N ILE A 103 13.14 -6.76 4.85
CA ILE A 103 12.72 -6.30 3.52
C ILE A 103 12.39 -4.81 3.53
N LEU A 104 11.96 -4.29 4.69
CA LEU A 104 11.54 -2.89 4.85
C LEU A 104 12.63 -2.07 5.51
N ASP A 105 12.85 -0.87 5.00
CA ASP A 105 13.73 0.11 5.61
C ASP A 105 13.05 0.84 6.78
N ASP A 106 13.87 1.25 7.76
CA ASP A 106 13.44 2.12 8.86
C ASP A 106 13.19 3.55 8.33
N MET A 107 11.94 3.94 8.29
CA MET A 107 11.51 5.26 7.80
C MET A 107 11.28 6.28 8.92
N THR A 108 11.65 5.98 10.16
CA THR A 108 11.33 6.79 11.35
C THR A 108 11.73 8.26 11.18
N ASP A 109 12.98 8.50 10.79
CA ASP A 109 13.51 9.87 10.66
C ASP A 109 12.88 10.60 9.45
N ALA A 110 12.65 9.89 8.34
CA ALA A 110 12.01 10.44 7.15
C ALA A 110 10.57 10.88 7.46
N ILE A 111 9.80 10.05 8.16
CA ILE A 111 8.43 10.35 8.57
C ILE A 111 8.40 11.48 9.60
N ALA A 112 9.32 11.48 10.57
CA ALA A 112 9.39 12.53 11.59
C ALA A 112 9.71 13.91 11.01
N SER A 113 10.43 13.98 9.90
CA SER A 113 10.78 15.22 9.19
C SER A 113 9.77 15.66 8.12
N SER A 114 8.69 14.89 7.92
CA SER A 114 7.65 15.16 6.94
C SER A 114 6.36 15.64 7.59
N ASP A 115 5.40 16.07 6.77
CA ASP A 115 4.04 16.45 7.17
C ASP A 115 3.05 15.24 7.22
N ILE A 116 3.55 14.03 7.07
CA ILE A 116 2.73 12.81 7.05
C ILE A 116 1.87 12.68 8.31
N LYS A 117 2.44 13.00 9.48
CA LYS A 117 1.72 12.95 10.76
C LYS A 117 0.55 13.92 10.84
N ASP A 118 0.62 15.03 10.10
CA ASP A 118 -0.43 16.04 10.07
C ASP A 118 -1.62 15.60 9.19
N ASN A 119 -1.38 14.66 8.27
CA ASN A 119 -2.36 14.18 7.30
C ASN A 119 -3.07 12.87 7.70
N PHE A 120 -2.51 12.12 8.66
CA PHE A 120 -3.07 10.86 9.14
C PHE A 120 -3.20 10.85 10.66
N SER A 121 -4.20 10.13 11.17
CA SER A 121 -4.34 9.94 12.63
C SER A 121 -3.17 9.12 13.18
N ASP A 122 -2.83 9.38 14.44
CA ASP A 122 -1.76 8.63 15.14
C ASP A 122 -2.02 7.13 15.13
N THR A 123 -3.28 6.70 15.21
CA THR A 123 -3.66 5.29 15.15
C THR A 123 -3.22 4.65 13.84
N LEU A 124 -3.45 5.32 12.70
CA LEU A 124 -3.05 4.80 11.40
C LEU A 124 -1.53 4.74 11.25
N VAL A 125 -0.83 5.79 11.67
CA VAL A 125 0.65 5.82 11.60
C VAL A 125 1.26 4.75 12.49
N ASN A 126 0.74 4.59 13.72
CA ASN A 126 1.26 3.63 14.70
C ASN A 126 1.02 2.17 14.33
N ASN A 127 0.07 1.87 13.44
CA ASN A 127 -0.11 0.52 12.92
C ASN A 127 1.15 -0.03 12.22
N TYR A 128 2.01 0.85 11.72
CA TYR A 128 3.24 0.49 11.01
C TYR A 128 4.51 0.64 11.86
N VAL A 129 4.35 0.80 13.17
CA VAL A 129 5.48 0.87 14.12
C VAL A 129 5.75 -0.50 14.72
N ARG A 130 7.03 -0.93 14.70
CA ARG A 130 7.54 -2.12 15.41
C ARG A 130 8.84 -1.76 16.13
N ASP A 131 8.94 -2.11 17.40
CA ASP A 131 10.11 -1.83 18.25
C ASP A 131 10.56 -0.34 18.22
N GLY A 132 9.59 0.58 18.17
CA GLY A 132 9.82 2.02 18.13
C GLY A 132 10.27 2.58 16.79
N LYS A 133 10.31 1.76 15.74
CA LYS A 133 10.66 2.14 14.37
C LYS A 133 9.41 2.12 13.48
N ASN A 134 9.32 3.08 12.57
CA ASN A 134 8.23 3.15 11.60
C ASN A 134 8.70 2.64 10.23
N TYR A 135 7.99 1.67 9.67
CA TYR A 135 8.38 0.96 8.45
C TYR A 135 7.51 1.28 7.24
N ALA A 136 6.42 2.01 7.40
CA ALA A 136 5.56 2.38 6.28
C ALA A 136 4.75 3.64 6.56
N VAL A 137 4.23 4.23 5.48
CA VAL A 137 3.33 5.38 5.50
C VAL A 137 1.92 4.91 5.15
N PRO A 138 0.88 5.30 5.90
CA PRO A 138 -0.49 5.03 5.50
C PRO A 138 -0.77 5.60 4.10
N LYS A 139 -1.36 4.80 3.23
CA LYS A 139 -1.87 5.24 1.92
C LYS A 139 -3.35 5.59 2.01
N ASP A 140 -4.10 4.73 2.62
CA ASP A 140 -5.55 4.82 2.83
C ASP A 140 -5.96 3.99 4.05
N PHE A 141 -7.25 4.01 4.34
CA PHE A 141 -7.88 3.13 5.31
C PHE A 141 -9.28 2.77 4.83
N ASP A 142 -9.79 1.67 5.31
CA ASP A 142 -11.16 1.25 5.11
C ASP A 142 -11.90 1.09 6.44
N THR A 143 -13.21 1.00 6.35
CA THR A 143 -14.09 0.75 7.48
C THR A 143 -15.15 -0.27 7.09
N ASN A 144 -15.53 -1.12 8.03
CA ASN A 144 -16.67 -2.01 7.83
C ASN A 144 -17.98 -1.28 8.14
N ALA A 145 -19.00 -1.54 7.34
CA ALA A 145 -20.34 -1.03 7.56
C ALA A 145 -21.38 -2.09 7.18
N LEU A 146 -22.49 -2.09 7.89
CA LEU A 146 -23.65 -2.90 7.55
C LEU A 146 -24.48 -2.18 6.48
N TRP A 147 -24.51 -2.74 5.27
CA TRP A 147 -25.41 -2.29 4.20
C TRP A 147 -26.72 -3.05 4.28
N TYR A 148 -27.85 -2.37 4.19
CA TYR A 148 -29.15 -3.01 4.18
C TYR A 148 -30.07 -2.45 3.08
N ASN A 149 -30.95 -3.30 2.56
CA ASN A 149 -31.93 -2.93 1.55
C ASN A 149 -33.22 -2.49 2.24
N LYS A 150 -33.51 -1.18 2.24
CA LYS A 150 -34.67 -0.60 2.88
C LYS A 150 -35.99 -1.17 2.36
N ASP A 151 -36.11 -1.41 1.04
CA ASP A 151 -37.35 -1.92 0.44
C ASP A 151 -37.69 -3.32 0.97
N LEU A 152 -36.69 -4.16 1.20
CA LEU A 152 -36.88 -5.49 1.77
C LEU A 152 -37.28 -5.43 3.26
N PHE A 153 -36.75 -4.50 4.01
CA PHE A 153 -37.15 -4.27 5.40
C PHE A 153 -38.59 -3.78 5.49
N ASP A 154 -38.96 -2.79 4.65
CA ASP A 154 -40.32 -2.25 4.57
C ASP A 154 -41.32 -3.33 4.15
N GLN A 155 -40.98 -4.15 3.14
CA GLN A 155 -41.79 -5.27 2.68
C GLN A 155 -42.01 -6.33 3.78
N ALA A 156 -40.96 -6.60 4.55
CA ALA A 156 -41.01 -7.55 5.66
C ALA A 156 -41.70 -6.98 6.93
N GLY A 157 -41.89 -5.67 6.99
CA GLY A 157 -42.38 -4.97 8.19
C GLY A 157 -41.47 -5.17 9.40
N VAL A 158 -40.14 -5.07 9.16
CA VAL A 158 -39.08 -5.20 10.14
C VAL A 158 -38.39 -3.86 10.32
N GLU A 159 -38.10 -3.49 11.56
CA GLU A 159 -37.37 -2.25 11.88
C GLU A 159 -35.94 -2.29 11.29
N TYR A 160 -35.44 -1.13 10.89
CA TYR A 160 -34.09 -1.00 10.34
C TYR A 160 -33.03 -1.26 11.42
N PRO A 161 -31.82 -1.73 11.01
CA PRO A 161 -30.70 -1.83 11.94
C PRO A 161 -30.31 -0.45 12.50
N THR A 162 -29.80 -0.46 13.72
CA THR A 162 -29.36 0.75 14.44
C THR A 162 -27.85 0.73 14.67
N ASP A 163 -27.27 1.88 14.99
CA ASP A 163 -25.80 2.02 15.15
C ASP A 163 -25.26 1.35 16.43
N ASP A 164 -26.14 0.99 17.36
CA ASP A 164 -25.81 0.36 18.65
C ASP A 164 -26.06 -1.15 18.69
N MET A 165 -26.36 -1.77 17.53
CA MET A 165 -26.58 -3.21 17.42
C MET A 165 -25.34 -4.02 17.76
N THR A 166 -25.55 -5.07 18.52
CA THR A 166 -24.58 -6.14 18.76
C THR A 166 -24.65 -7.23 17.68
N TYR A 167 -23.71 -8.16 17.69
CA TYR A 167 -23.79 -9.35 16.82
C TYR A 167 -25.01 -10.24 17.13
N ASP A 168 -25.39 -10.35 18.41
CA ASP A 168 -26.59 -11.08 18.80
C ASP A 168 -27.84 -10.43 18.23
N ASP A 169 -27.92 -9.11 18.25
CA ASP A 169 -29.02 -8.35 17.65
C ASP A 169 -29.05 -8.55 16.12
N LEU A 170 -27.89 -8.57 15.46
CA LEU A 170 -27.80 -8.85 14.02
C LEU A 170 -28.32 -10.25 13.69
N VAL A 171 -27.96 -11.26 14.50
CA VAL A 171 -28.46 -12.65 14.32
C VAL A 171 -29.97 -12.72 14.55
N ALA A 172 -30.49 -12.02 15.56
CA ALA A 172 -31.93 -11.95 15.82
C ALA A 172 -32.66 -11.28 14.65
N LEU A 173 -32.16 -10.16 14.16
CA LEU A 173 -32.69 -9.41 13.02
C LEU A 173 -32.71 -10.27 11.74
N ALA A 174 -31.60 -10.94 11.45
CA ALA A 174 -31.50 -11.83 10.29
C ALA A 174 -32.47 -13.03 10.39
N THR A 175 -32.69 -13.53 11.60
CA THR A 175 -33.66 -14.61 11.85
C THR A 175 -35.09 -14.12 11.62
N GLU A 176 -35.44 -12.95 12.11
CA GLU A 176 -36.76 -12.35 11.88
C GLU A 176 -37.02 -12.08 10.38
N LEU A 177 -36.03 -11.52 9.68
CA LEU A 177 -36.12 -11.30 8.23
C LEU A 177 -36.31 -12.59 7.45
N LYS A 178 -35.60 -13.66 7.82
CA LYS A 178 -35.71 -14.96 7.14
C LYS A 178 -37.14 -15.47 7.03
N ASP A 179 -37.93 -15.28 8.10
CA ASP A 179 -39.30 -15.79 8.15
C ASP A 179 -40.30 -14.91 7.40
N LYS A 180 -39.91 -13.70 7.00
CA LYS A 180 -40.76 -12.69 6.40
C LYS A 180 -40.40 -12.35 4.95
N LEU A 181 -39.21 -12.75 4.49
CA LEU A 181 -38.74 -12.49 3.13
C LEU A 181 -39.25 -13.56 2.15
N PRO A 182 -39.40 -13.21 0.85
CA PRO A 182 -39.75 -14.17 -0.19
C PRO A 182 -38.74 -15.30 -0.33
N ASP A 183 -39.17 -16.44 -0.86
CA ASP A 183 -38.29 -17.56 -1.19
C ASP A 183 -37.16 -17.11 -2.13
N GLY A 184 -35.94 -17.54 -1.82
CA GLY A 184 -34.74 -17.22 -2.58
C GLY A 184 -34.08 -15.87 -2.22
N VAL A 185 -34.69 -15.12 -1.30
CA VAL A 185 -34.06 -13.91 -0.73
C VAL A 185 -33.39 -14.25 0.59
N TYR A 186 -32.11 -13.96 0.70
CA TYR A 186 -31.35 -14.24 1.91
C TYR A 186 -31.37 -13.03 2.85
N PRO A 187 -31.61 -13.27 4.16
CA PRO A 187 -31.70 -12.19 5.15
C PRO A 187 -30.35 -11.54 5.46
N PHE A 188 -29.27 -12.25 5.20
CA PHE A 188 -27.91 -11.76 5.43
C PHE A 188 -26.92 -12.40 4.46
N ALA A 189 -25.99 -11.62 3.98
CA ALA A 189 -24.86 -12.08 3.17
C ALA A 189 -23.60 -11.28 3.50
N CYS A 190 -22.48 -11.95 3.63
CA CYS A 190 -21.19 -11.32 3.84
C CYS A 190 -20.07 -12.17 3.23
N PRO A 191 -18.95 -11.58 2.85
CA PRO A 191 -17.74 -12.34 2.59
C PRO A 191 -17.26 -12.99 3.89
N VAL A 192 -16.79 -14.23 3.79
CA VAL A 192 -16.17 -14.93 4.93
C VAL A 192 -14.67 -14.68 4.86
N ASP A 193 -14.24 -13.61 5.48
CA ASP A 193 -12.83 -13.23 5.58
C ASP A 193 -12.48 -12.66 6.97
N PHE A 194 -11.18 -12.54 7.23
CA PHE A 194 -10.69 -12.05 8.51
C PHE A 194 -11.05 -10.57 8.76
N GLN A 195 -11.06 -9.74 7.74
CA GLN A 195 -11.29 -8.31 7.89
C GLN A 195 -12.74 -8.02 8.31
N THR A 196 -13.69 -8.80 7.77
CA THR A 196 -15.11 -8.62 8.06
C THR A 196 -15.51 -9.12 9.45
N TRP A 197 -14.88 -10.19 9.96
CA TRP A 197 -15.33 -10.87 11.17
C TRP A 197 -14.36 -10.79 12.32
N TYR A 198 -13.10 -11.16 12.10
CA TYR A 198 -12.16 -11.37 13.20
C TYR A 198 -11.75 -10.08 13.90
N TYR A 199 -11.63 -8.97 13.18
CA TYR A 199 -11.20 -7.70 13.77
C TYR A 199 -12.35 -6.88 14.37
N GLN A 200 -13.59 -7.34 14.22
CA GLN A 200 -14.77 -6.66 14.75
C GLN A 200 -15.30 -7.30 16.05
N THR A 201 -14.77 -8.44 16.44
CA THR A 201 -15.03 -9.15 17.69
C THR A 201 -13.88 -8.93 18.67
#